data_d21ea1667ff7630ad4188109f86371da
#
_entry.id   d21ea1667ff7630ad4188109f86371da
#
_cell.length_a   1.000
_cell.length_b   1.000
_cell.length_c   1.000
_cell.angle_alpha   90.00
_cell.angle_beta   90.00
_cell.angle_gamma   90.00
#
_symmetry.space_group_name_H-M   'P 1'
#
loop_
_entity.id
_entity.type
_entity.pdbx_description
1 polymer ?
#
loop_
_entity_poly.entity_id
_entity_poly.type
_entity_poly.pdbx_seq_one_letter_code
_entity_poly.pdbx_strand_id
1 'polypeptide(L)'
;QVEKQRIFNRLGELSSILSKAMAYKEDSSLSRKVDVTNLSDADKQRFAKYAENLHNQIRSAFGTSKVIYNTEMQRFADDVAKGYEAHGHSVFGVSAEAQRLAQQGVKDLPIGHDAKAINDVARKYGLATSSPEREAKGGQYYENMYTTSNGQNLLTLNEVYRRIFDTFKGFMFNGQEYAHASSIADATSTRTDDVEYAGISFSQTKNTTSKDNPNFPQLKLGYEVHTHVLGVDTTALSRRQATREREFDTSEQPSIVETLKANLAQAEATLNTATTQAKASAD
;
A
#
# COMPACT_ATOMS: atom_id res chain seq x y z
N GLN A 1 25.63 12.50 -21.61
CA GLN A 1 24.62 13.17 -20.76
C GLN A 1 23.35 13.52 -21.53
N VAL A 2 23.45 14.10 -22.72
CA VAL A 2 22.28 14.51 -23.56
C VAL A 2 21.36 13.32 -23.89
N GLU A 3 21.93 12.18 -24.31
CA GLU A 3 21.15 10.98 -24.64
C GLU A 3 20.42 10.39 -23.41
N LYS A 4 21.11 10.36 -22.25
CA LYS A 4 20.49 9.92 -20.99
C LYS A 4 19.30 10.80 -20.64
N GLN A 5 19.42 12.12 -20.76
CA GLN A 5 18.33 13.05 -20.48
C GLN A 5 17.16 12.89 -21.47
N ARG A 6 17.46 12.65 -22.75
CA ARG A 6 16.45 12.39 -23.78
C ARG A 6 15.63 11.12 -23.46
N ILE A 7 16.30 10.03 -23.10
CA ILE A 7 15.65 8.78 -22.69
C ILE A 7 14.77 9.02 -21.44
N PHE A 8 15.30 9.74 -20.46
CA PHE A 8 14.58 10.05 -19.23
C PHE A 8 13.31 10.85 -19.48
N ASN A 9 13.39 11.87 -20.33
CA ASN A 9 12.21 12.67 -20.71
C ASN A 9 11.18 11.82 -21.44
N ARG A 10 11.61 10.96 -22.37
CA ARG A 10 10.70 10.07 -23.11
C ARG A 10 9.98 9.07 -22.21
N LEU A 11 10.69 8.51 -21.21
CA LEU A 11 10.07 7.64 -20.21
C LEU A 11 9.00 8.38 -19.41
N GLY A 12 9.27 9.63 -19.00
CA GLY A 12 8.29 10.47 -18.30
C GLY A 12 7.03 10.76 -19.14
N GLU A 13 7.20 11.05 -20.44
CA GLU A 13 6.09 11.22 -21.38
C GLU A 13 5.25 9.94 -21.51
N LEU A 14 5.90 8.80 -21.71
CA LEU A 14 5.22 7.51 -21.83
C LEU A 14 4.49 7.14 -20.55
N SER A 15 5.09 7.37 -19.39
CA SER A 15 4.47 7.20 -18.09
C SER A 15 3.17 8.02 -17.97
N SER A 16 3.20 9.29 -18.37
CA SER A 16 2.01 10.16 -18.38
C SER A 16 0.91 9.66 -19.31
N ILE A 17 1.27 9.22 -20.52
CA ILE A 17 0.32 8.68 -21.50
C ILE A 17 -0.36 7.41 -20.95
N LEU A 18 0.42 6.47 -20.41
CA LEU A 18 -0.09 5.22 -19.87
C LEU A 18 -0.96 5.45 -18.64
N SER A 19 -0.55 6.35 -17.75
CA SER A 19 -1.36 6.72 -16.58
C SER A 19 -2.73 7.26 -16.97
N LYS A 20 -2.81 8.10 -18.01
CA LYS A 20 -4.08 8.66 -18.51
C LYS A 20 -4.94 7.61 -19.21
N ALA A 21 -4.33 6.63 -19.87
CA ALA A 21 -5.04 5.55 -20.56
C ALA A 21 -5.63 4.52 -19.61
N MET A 22 -5.06 4.37 -18.40
CA MET A 22 -5.53 3.41 -17.39
C MET A 22 -6.58 4.06 -16.49
N ALA A 23 -7.80 3.54 -16.53
CA ALA A 23 -8.91 3.99 -15.70
C ALA A 23 -9.50 2.84 -14.87
N TYR A 24 -9.86 3.13 -13.63
CA TYR A 24 -10.63 2.21 -12.80
C TYR A 24 -12.05 2.05 -13.40
N LYS A 25 -12.54 0.82 -13.43
CA LYS A 25 -13.92 0.54 -13.83
C LYS A 25 -14.83 0.65 -12.62
N GLU A 26 -15.65 1.69 -12.61
CA GLU A 26 -16.61 1.96 -11.53
C GLU A 26 -17.66 0.86 -11.43
N ASP A 27 -18.02 0.50 -10.19
CA ASP A 27 -19.09 -0.43 -9.87
C ASP A 27 -20.06 0.20 -8.85
N SER A 28 -21.18 0.70 -9.32
CA SER A 28 -22.20 1.37 -8.48
C SER A 28 -22.88 0.44 -7.48
N SER A 29 -22.80 -0.87 -7.67
CA SER A 29 -23.34 -1.85 -6.72
C SER A 29 -22.55 -1.89 -5.40
N LEU A 30 -21.29 -1.47 -5.42
CA LEU A 30 -20.38 -1.41 -4.27
C LEU A 30 -20.57 -0.12 -3.44
N SER A 31 -21.82 0.18 -3.07
CA SER A 31 -22.23 1.45 -2.44
C SER A 31 -22.09 1.45 -0.91
N ARG A 32 -21.90 0.28 -0.27
CA ARG A 32 -21.73 0.20 1.19
C ARG A 32 -20.51 1.03 1.63
N LYS A 33 -20.71 1.87 2.65
CA LYS A 33 -19.64 2.70 3.23
C LYS A 33 -18.85 1.93 4.28
N VAL A 34 -17.55 2.21 4.33
CA VAL A 34 -16.59 1.70 5.31
C VAL A 34 -15.69 2.83 5.78
N ASP A 35 -15.22 2.74 7.01
CA ASP A 35 -14.14 3.56 7.51
C ASP A 35 -12.82 2.85 7.22
N VAL A 36 -11.98 3.42 6.34
CA VAL A 36 -10.72 2.78 5.91
C VAL A 36 -9.68 2.69 7.03
N THR A 37 -9.81 3.51 8.08
CA THR A 37 -8.92 3.46 9.25
C THR A 37 -9.41 2.46 10.30
N ASN A 38 -10.60 1.90 10.12
CA ASN A 38 -11.20 0.92 11.05
C ASN A 38 -11.99 -0.16 10.29
N LEU A 39 -11.32 -0.84 9.37
CA LEU A 39 -11.92 -1.89 8.55
C LEU A 39 -12.20 -3.15 9.38
N SER A 40 -13.31 -3.82 9.07
CA SER A 40 -13.55 -5.19 9.53
C SER A 40 -12.54 -6.16 8.91
N ASP A 41 -12.31 -7.30 9.56
CA ASP A 41 -11.40 -8.32 9.03
C ASP A 41 -11.82 -8.81 7.64
N ALA A 42 -13.13 -8.93 7.40
CA ALA A 42 -13.68 -9.30 6.09
C ALA A 42 -13.35 -8.26 5.01
N ASP A 43 -13.42 -6.97 5.33
CA ASP A 43 -13.07 -5.90 4.39
C ASP A 43 -11.55 -5.81 4.18
N LYS A 44 -10.75 -6.01 5.22
CA LYS A 44 -9.29 -6.11 5.10
C LYS A 44 -8.89 -7.23 4.15
N GLN A 45 -9.45 -8.43 4.32
CA GLN A 45 -9.20 -9.56 3.43
C GLN A 45 -9.62 -9.28 1.98
N ARG A 46 -10.79 -8.66 1.79
CA ARG A 46 -11.30 -8.27 0.48
C ARG A 46 -10.35 -7.33 -0.24
N PHE A 47 -9.90 -6.28 0.44
CA PHE A 47 -8.99 -5.29 -0.14
C PHE A 47 -7.57 -5.82 -0.32
N ALA A 48 -7.08 -6.63 0.61
CA ALA A 48 -5.81 -7.33 0.46
C ALA A 48 -5.81 -8.24 -0.77
N LYS A 49 -6.90 -8.97 -1.01
CA LYS A 49 -7.03 -9.83 -2.20
C LYS A 49 -7.04 -9.04 -3.50
N TYR A 50 -7.68 -7.89 -3.52
CA TYR A 50 -7.67 -7.01 -4.69
C TYR A 50 -6.28 -6.42 -4.94
N ALA A 51 -5.62 -5.95 -3.89
CA ALA A 51 -4.25 -5.45 -3.95
C ALA A 51 -3.27 -6.53 -4.43
N GLU A 52 -3.37 -7.76 -3.90
CA GLU A 52 -2.59 -8.92 -4.34
C GLU A 52 -2.75 -9.19 -5.84
N ASN A 53 -3.99 -9.13 -6.32
CA ASN A 53 -4.29 -9.36 -7.73
C ASN A 53 -3.62 -8.29 -8.62
N LEU A 54 -3.75 -7.01 -8.27
CA LEU A 54 -3.10 -5.92 -9.01
C LEU A 54 -1.57 -6.05 -8.97
N HIS A 55 -1.02 -6.31 -7.79
CA HIS A 55 0.42 -6.47 -7.59
C HIS A 55 0.96 -7.62 -8.45
N ASN A 56 0.28 -8.76 -8.43
CA ASN A 56 0.68 -9.94 -9.20
C ASN A 56 0.46 -9.80 -10.72
N GLN A 57 -0.44 -8.96 -11.17
CA GLN A 57 -0.52 -8.59 -12.58
C GLN A 57 0.74 -7.83 -13.02
N ILE A 58 1.20 -6.89 -12.19
CA ILE A 58 2.46 -6.16 -12.45
C ILE A 58 3.63 -7.14 -12.46
N ARG A 59 3.77 -7.97 -11.42
CA ARG A 59 4.84 -8.98 -11.33
C ARG A 59 4.87 -9.91 -12.55
N SER A 60 3.69 -10.36 -12.98
CA SER A 60 3.56 -11.19 -14.18
C SER A 60 4.01 -10.46 -15.46
N ALA A 61 3.69 -9.18 -15.59
CA ALA A 61 4.11 -8.38 -16.74
C ALA A 61 5.64 -8.19 -16.81
N PHE A 62 6.30 -8.16 -15.66
CA PHE A 62 7.76 -8.07 -15.54
C PHE A 62 8.47 -9.43 -15.49
N GLY A 63 7.73 -10.53 -15.42
CA GLY A 63 8.30 -11.89 -15.33
C GLY A 63 8.97 -12.17 -13.97
N THR A 64 8.58 -11.46 -12.92
CA THR A 64 9.12 -11.60 -11.56
C THR A 64 8.23 -12.47 -10.69
N SER A 65 8.76 -12.89 -9.52
CA SER A 65 8.05 -13.78 -8.58
C SER A 65 6.79 -13.12 -8.03
N LYS A 66 5.74 -13.92 -7.81
CA LYS A 66 4.50 -13.44 -7.20
C LYS A 66 4.70 -13.07 -5.74
N VAL A 67 3.91 -12.10 -5.29
CA VAL A 67 3.78 -11.76 -3.87
C VAL A 67 2.60 -12.49 -3.24
N ILE A 68 2.69 -12.73 -1.94
CA ILE A 68 1.65 -13.36 -1.12
C ILE A 68 1.18 -12.36 -0.08
N TYR A 69 -0.11 -12.00 -0.12
CA TYR A 69 -0.72 -11.18 0.92
C TYR A 69 -1.23 -12.08 2.03
N ASN A 70 -0.58 -12.04 3.18
CA ASN A 70 -0.92 -12.89 4.32
C ASN A 70 -1.36 -12.08 5.54
N THR A 71 -1.88 -12.78 6.54
CA THR A 71 -2.41 -12.16 7.77
C THR A 71 -1.31 -11.46 8.57
N GLU A 72 -0.09 -11.99 8.57
CA GLU A 72 1.02 -11.37 9.30
C GLU A 72 1.39 -10.03 8.71
N MET A 73 1.50 -9.95 7.37
CA MET A 73 1.76 -8.69 6.69
C MET A 73 0.60 -7.71 6.80
N GLN A 74 -0.64 -8.20 6.87
CA GLN A 74 -1.79 -7.33 7.15
C GLN A 74 -1.65 -6.68 8.54
N ARG A 75 -1.28 -7.45 9.57
CA ARG A 75 -1.04 -6.92 10.93
C ARG A 75 0.12 -5.92 10.94
N PHE A 76 1.21 -6.25 10.24
CA PHE A 76 2.36 -5.35 10.11
C PHE A 76 1.96 -4.03 9.46
N ALA A 77 1.21 -4.07 8.36
CA ALA A 77 0.71 -2.89 7.67
C ALA A 77 -0.25 -2.06 8.56
N ASP A 78 -1.15 -2.72 9.29
CA ASP A 78 -2.07 -2.06 10.23
C ASP A 78 -1.31 -1.36 11.37
N ASP A 79 -0.26 -1.99 11.91
CA ASP A 79 0.54 -1.40 12.98
C ASP A 79 1.36 -0.21 12.48
N VAL A 80 1.88 -0.26 11.24
CA VAL A 80 2.54 0.89 10.61
C VAL A 80 1.55 2.04 10.41
N ALA A 81 0.37 1.76 9.88
CA ALA A 81 -0.68 2.76 9.69
C ALA A 81 -1.05 3.46 11.02
N LYS A 82 -1.22 2.70 12.10
CA LYS A 82 -1.44 3.25 13.45
C LYS A 82 -0.26 4.10 13.94
N GLY A 83 0.97 3.72 13.58
CA GLY A 83 2.17 4.50 13.88
C GLY A 83 2.12 5.89 13.23
N TYR A 84 1.72 5.96 11.96
CA TYR A 84 1.51 7.23 11.26
C TYR A 84 0.46 8.11 11.94
N GLU A 85 -0.66 7.53 12.35
CA GLU A 85 -1.72 8.25 13.08
C GLU A 85 -1.24 8.74 14.44
N ALA A 86 -0.53 7.90 15.19
CA ALA A 86 0.01 8.26 16.51
C ALA A 86 1.03 9.40 16.44
N HIS A 87 1.83 9.46 15.37
CA HIS A 87 2.79 10.53 15.12
C HIS A 87 2.15 11.77 14.48
N GLY A 88 0.92 11.68 13.99
CA GLY A 88 0.30 12.75 13.20
C GLY A 88 1.13 13.09 11.96
N HIS A 89 1.72 12.08 11.31
CA HIS A 89 2.63 12.28 10.18
C HIS A 89 1.88 12.83 8.97
N SER A 90 2.40 13.91 8.40
CA SER A 90 1.86 14.56 7.21
C SER A 90 2.89 14.56 6.09
N VAL A 91 2.51 14.06 4.92
CA VAL A 91 3.36 14.07 3.71
C VAL A 91 3.33 15.44 3.04
N PHE A 92 2.16 16.05 2.98
CA PHE A 92 1.96 17.36 2.36
C PHE A 92 2.23 18.52 3.33
N GLY A 93 2.32 18.23 4.62
CA GLY A 93 2.68 19.18 5.65
C GLY A 93 4.11 18.99 6.11
N VAL A 94 4.63 19.97 6.86
CA VAL A 94 5.89 19.79 7.57
C VAL A 94 5.56 19.13 8.90
N SER A 95 5.91 17.87 9.10
CA SER A 95 5.70 17.18 10.36
C SER A 95 6.39 17.91 11.50
N ALA A 96 5.93 17.73 12.74
CA ALA A 96 6.57 18.32 13.90
C ALA A 96 8.06 17.93 13.99
N GLU A 97 8.40 16.72 13.60
CA GLU A 97 9.78 16.23 13.54
C GLU A 97 10.59 16.95 12.44
N ALA A 98 10.03 17.13 11.23
CA ALA A 98 10.69 17.88 10.18
C ALA A 98 10.89 19.36 10.59
N GLN A 99 9.94 19.97 11.30
CA GLN A 99 10.10 21.32 11.85
C GLN A 99 11.24 21.38 12.87
N ARG A 100 11.31 20.39 13.77
CA ARG A 100 12.39 20.31 14.77
C ARG A 100 13.76 20.14 14.11
N LEU A 101 13.85 19.29 13.08
CA LEU A 101 15.09 19.07 12.32
C LEU A 101 15.49 20.31 11.53
N ALA A 102 14.53 21.01 10.92
CA ALA A 102 14.77 22.28 10.23
C ALA A 102 15.34 23.36 11.20
N GLN A 103 14.78 23.45 12.41
CA GLN A 103 15.29 24.36 13.46
C GLN A 103 16.73 24.01 13.89
N GLN A 104 17.12 22.75 13.76
CA GLN A 104 18.49 22.28 14.00
C GLN A 104 19.42 22.44 12.79
N GLY A 105 18.96 23.05 11.70
CA GLY A 105 19.73 23.30 10.50
C GLY A 105 19.88 22.08 9.57
N VAL A 106 19.10 21.02 9.78
CA VAL A 106 19.07 19.87 8.87
C VAL A 106 18.37 20.27 7.58
N LYS A 107 19.07 20.15 6.45
CA LYS A 107 18.56 20.54 5.14
C LYS A 107 17.75 19.46 4.45
N ASP A 108 18.14 18.19 4.64
CA ASP A 108 17.45 17.01 4.09
C ASP A 108 16.39 16.55 5.11
N LEU A 109 15.21 17.14 5.02
CA LEU A 109 14.11 16.80 5.92
C LEU A 109 13.46 15.48 5.50
N PRO A 110 13.01 14.65 6.48
CA PRO A 110 12.25 13.44 6.18
C PRO A 110 10.87 13.83 5.67
N ILE A 111 10.75 13.96 4.36
CA ILE A 111 9.50 14.20 3.65
C ILE A 111 9.08 12.86 3.03
N GLY A 112 7.82 12.48 3.18
CA GLY A 112 7.27 11.26 2.63
C GLY A 112 7.01 10.21 3.70
N HIS A 113 7.87 9.21 3.83
CA HIS A 113 7.66 8.11 4.78
C HIS A 113 7.89 8.52 6.25
N ASP A 114 7.04 8.02 7.16
CA ASP A 114 7.34 8.02 8.59
C ASP A 114 8.28 6.85 8.90
N ALA A 115 9.55 7.03 8.57
CA ALA A 115 10.56 6.00 8.76
C ALA A 115 10.67 5.53 10.22
N LYS A 116 10.40 6.42 11.18
CA LYS A 116 10.40 6.05 12.60
C LYS A 116 9.27 5.09 12.92
N ALA A 117 8.04 5.36 12.48
CA ALA A 117 6.92 4.45 12.68
C ALA A 117 7.19 3.08 12.05
N ILE A 118 7.69 3.06 10.81
CA ILE A 118 7.99 1.82 10.09
C ILE A 118 9.08 1.02 10.79
N ASN A 119 10.19 1.63 11.18
CA ASN A 119 11.29 0.95 11.86
C ASN A 119 10.92 0.50 13.28
N ASP A 120 10.10 1.27 14.01
CA ASP A 120 9.63 0.87 15.34
C ASP A 120 8.75 -0.39 15.27
N VAL A 121 7.86 -0.45 14.28
CA VAL A 121 7.04 -1.64 14.05
C VAL A 121 7.90 -2.81 13.55
N ALA A 122 8.80 -2.58 12.58
CA ALA A 122 9.71 -3.61 12.10
C ALA A 122 10.51 -4.26 13.24
N ARG A 123 10.94 -3.45 14.19
CA ARG A 123 11.65 -3.90 15.40
C ARG A 123 10.81 -4.86 16.25
N LYS A 124 9.51 -4.55 16.44
CA LYS A 124 8.58 -5.43 17.16
C LYS A 124 8.38 -6.78 16.47
N TYR A 125 8.42 -6.78 15.12
CA TYR A 125 8.31 -8.00 14.31
C TYR A 125 9.65 -8.72 14.12
N GLY A 126 10.73 -8.26 14.77
CA GLY A 126 12.06 -8.84 14.65
C GLY A 126 12.69 -8.67 13.27
N LEU A 127 12.23 -7.70 12.49
CA LEU A 127 12.73 -7.40 11.16
C LEU A 127 13.90 -6.41 11.22
N ALA A 128 14.73 -6.41 10.19
CA ALA A 128 15.83 -5.45 10.06
C ALA A 128 15.33 -4.01 10.01
N THR A 129 16.07 -3.08 10.58
CA THR A 129 15.77 -1.65 10.56
C THR A 129 16.91 -0.84 9.97
N SER A 130 16.61 0.35 9.50
CA SER A 130 17.64 1.32 9.12
C SER A 130 18.49 1.74 10.31
N SER A 131 19.73 2.18 10.04
CA SER A 131 20.51 2.86 11.08
C SER A 131 19.82 4.17 11.52
N PRO A 132 20.06 4.65 12.74
CA PRO A 132 19.46 5.91 13.22
C PRO A 132 19.72 7.09 12.28
N GLU A 133 20.89 7.18 11.66
CA GLU A 133 21.23 8.25 10.71
C GLU A 133 20.42 8.16 9.41
N ARG A 134 20.11 6.96 8.96
CA ARG A 134 19.27 6.75 7.77
C ARG A 134 17.80 6.94 8.10
N GLU A 135 17.35 6.45 9.25
CA GLU A 135 15.99 6.66 9.73
C GLU A 135 15.66 8.15 9.83
N ALA A 136 16.56 8.95 10.41
CA ALA A 136 16.42 10.40 10.50
C ALA A 136 16.27 11.10 9.14
N LYS A 137 16.71 10.45 8.05
CA LYS A 137 16.59 10.91 6.66
C LYS A 137 15.46 10.20 5.89
N GLY A 138 14.53 9.56 6.57
CA GLY A 138 13.42 8.83 5.96
C GLY A 138 13.75 7.41 5.51
N GLY A 139 14.90 6.85 5.94
CA GLY A 139 15.33 5.50 5.55
C GLY A 139 14.50 4.40 6.21
N GLN A 140 13.94 3.53 5.38
CA GLN A 140 13.18 2.35 5.75
C GLN A 140 13.29 1.30 4.63
N TYR A 141 12.80 0.07 4.82
CA TYR A 141 13.00 -1.02 3.88
C TYR A 141 11.71 -1.63 3.34
N TYR A 142 10.52 -1.27 3.86
CA TYR A 142 9.32 -2.11 3.72
C TYR A 142 8.17 -1.45 2.98
N GLU A 143 8.09 -0.12 2.97
CA GLU A 143 6.89 0.58 2.56
C GLU A 143 6.99 1.24 1.20
N ASN A 144 5.99 1.00 0.36
CA ASN A 144 5.55 1.90 -0.70
C ASN A 144 4.27 2.60 -0.23
N MET A 145 4.20 3.91 -0.32
CA MET A 145 3.06 4.68 0.18
C MET A 145 2.53 5.63 -0.89
N TYR A 146 1.21 5.70 -0.97
CA TYR A 146 0.49 6.67 -1.79
C TYR A 146 -0.38 7.55 -0.89
N THR A 147 -0.36 8.86 -1.09
CA THR A 147 -1.08 9.82 -0.25
C THR A 147 -2.08 10.60 -1.07
N THR A 148 -3.30 10.70 -0.55
CA THR A 148 -4.38 11.52 -1.13
C THR A 148 -4.63 12.73 -0.23
N SER A 149 -4.49 13.92 -0.77
CA SER A 149 -4.89 15.17 -0.10
C SER A 149 -6.41 15.30 -0.03
N ASN A 150 -6.93 16.00 0.98
CA ASN A 150 -8.37 16.08 1.26
C ASN A 150 -9.02 14.70 1.45
N GLY A 151 -8.27 13.76 2.03
CA GLY A 151 -8.67 12.38 2.17
C GLY A 151 -9.75 12.19 3.22
N GLN A 152 -10.93 11.71 2.80
CA GLN A 152 -11.94 11.20 3.69
C GLN A 152 -11.65 9.74 4.02
N ASN A 153 -11.88 9.36 5.28
CA ASN A 153 -11.77 7.97 5.73
C ASN A 153 -13.07 7.16 5.48
N LEU A 154 -14.22 7.83 5.45
CA LEU A 154 -15.51 7.16 5.19
C LEU A 154 -15.79 7.12 3.68
N LEU A 155 -15.59 5.96 3.09
CA LEU A 155 -15.66 5.72 1.64
C LEU A 155 -16.63 4.58 1.34
N THR A 156 -17.21 4.57 0.14
CA THR A 156 -17.87 3.37 -0.38
C THR A 156 -16.83 2.29 -0.73
N LEU A 157 -17.25 1.04 -0.78
CA LEU A 157 -16.38 -0.06 -1.23
C LEU A 157 -15.78 0.25 -2.62
N ASN A 158 -16.59 0.79 -3.54
CA ASN A 158 -16.13 1.19 -4.87
C ASN A 158 -15.01 2.24 -4.80
N GLU A 159 -15.15 3.24 -3.93
CA GLU A 159 -14.11 4.27 -3.74
C GLU A 159 -12.82 3.70 -3.13
N VAL A 160 -12.92 2.69 -2.25
CA VAL A 160 -11.74 2.02 -1.72
C VAL A 160 -11.03 1.20 -2.80
N TYR A 161 -11.76 0.43 -3.60
CA TYR A 161 -11.18 -0.30 -4.74
C TYR A 161 -10.51 0.65 -5.73
N ARG A 162 -11.15 1.77 -6.08
CA ARG A 162 -10.56 2.80 -6.91
C ARG A 162 -9.28 3.36 -6.31
N ARG A 163 -9.26 3.65 -5.01
CA ARG A 163 -8.08 4.14 -4.30
C ARG A 163 -6.93 3.15 -4.37
N ILE A 164 -7.19 1.86 -4.16
CA ILE A 164 -6.16 0.81 -4.29
C ILE A 164 -5.65 0.75 -5.74
N PHE A 165 -6.53 0.79 -6.73
CA PHE A 165 -6.15 0.84 -8.13
C PHE A 165 -5.28 2.05 -8.45
N ASP A 166 -5.69 3.24 -8.01
CA ASP A 166 -4.94 4.49 -8.21
C ASP A 166 -3.61 4.49 -7.49
N THR A 167 -3.51 3.82 -6.35
CA THR A 167 -2.25 3.60 -5.62
C THR A 167 -1.25 2.83 -6.49
N PHE A 168 -1.61 1.66 -6.98
CA PHE A 168 -0.73 0.86 -7.84
C PHE A 168 -0.42 1.57 -9.17
N LYS A 169 -1.42 2.22 -9.77
CA LYS A 169 -1.21 3.06 -10.94
C LYS A 169 -0.21 4.20 -10.64
N GLY A 170 -0.35 4.86 -9.50
CA GLY A 170 0.57 5.91 -9.05
C GLY A 170 1.99 5.40 -8.85
N PHE A 171 2.17 4.21 -8.26
CA PHE A 171 3.49 3.60 -8.10
C PHE A 171 4.17 3.31 -9.45
N MET A 172 3.41 2.82 -10.42
CA MET A 172 3.96 2.43 -11.72
C MET A 172 4.20 3.61 -12.66
N PHE A 173 3.41 4.67 -12.55
CA PHE A 173 3.40 5.79 -13.50
C PHE A 173 3.60 7.14 -12.82
N ASN A 174 4.67 7.25 -12.04
CA ASN A 174 5.01 8.47 -11.29
C ASN A 174 6.03 9.35 -12.04
N GLY A 175 5.80 9.62 -13.29
CA GLY A 175 6.68 10.48 -14.10
C GLY A 175 8.10 9.91 -14.24
N GLN A 176 9.05 10.57 -13.61
CA GLN A 176 10.47 10.19 -13.63
C GLN A 176 10.94 9.55 -12.30
N GLU A 177 10.06 9.37 -11.34
CA GLU A 177 10.33 8.63 -10.11
C GLU A 177 10.03 7.15 -10.35
N TYR A 178 11.03 6.27 -10.21
CA TYR A 178 10.94 4.85 -10.51
C TYR A 178 11.16 3.94 -9.30
N ALA A 179 11.42 4.49 -8.12
CA ALA A 179 11.72 3.68 -6.95
C ALA A 179 10.51 2.80 -6.55
N HIS A 180 9.31 3.39 -6.54
CA HIS A 180 8.09 2.64 -6.28
C HIS A 180 7.82 1.57 -7.36
N ALA A 181 7.93 1.94 -8.64
CA ALA A 181 7.72 1.00 -9.74
C ALA A 181 8.71 -0.16 -9.69
N SER A 182 9.99 0.13 -9.41
CA SER A 182 11.03 -0.88 -9.27
C SER A 182 10.76 -1.83 -8.09
N SER A 183 10.32 -1.29 -6.96
CA SER A 183 9.97 -2.07 -5.77
C SER A 183 8.76 -2.97 -6.02
N ILE A 184 7.67 -2.41 -6.52
CA ILE A 184 6.42 -3.16 -6.78
C ILE A 184 6.62 -4.25 -7.84
N ALA A 185 7.34 -3.94 -8.91
CA ALA A 185 7.64 -4.90 -9.98
C ALA A 185 8.76 -5.89 -9.63
N ASP A 186 9.52 -5.64 -8.54
CA ASP A 186 10.74 -6.37 -8.20
C ASP A 186 11.77 -6.38 -9.35
N ALA A 187 11.82 -5.28 -10.08
CA ALA A 187 12.56 -5.19 -11.34
C ALA A 187 14.08 -5.25 -11.18
N THR A 188 14.60 -5.09 -9.96
CA THR A 188 16.03 -5.13 -9.64
C THR A 188 16.46 -6.46 -9.01
N SER A 189 15.53 -7.35 -8.67
CA SER A 189 15.86 -8.67 -8.14
C SER A 189 16.48 -9.55 -9.21
N THR A 190 17.58 -10.17 -8.86
CA THR A 190 18.20 -11.22 -9.68
C THR A 190 17.82 -12.62 -9.21
N ARG A 191 16.95 -12.72 -8.21
CA ARG A 191 16.54 -13.97 -7.56
C ARG A 191 15.16 -14.37 -8.05
N THR A 192 15.05 -15.60 -8.48
CA THR A 192 13.80 -16.18 -9.00
C THR A 192 13.07 -17.05 -7.95
N ASP A 193 13.71 -17.27 -6.81
CA ASP A 193 13.28 -18.15 -5.73
C ASP A 193 12.87 -17.39 -4.45
N ASP A 194 12.94 -16.05 -4.49
CA ASP A 194 12.48 -15.23 -3.38
C ASP A 194 10.96 -15.19 -3.32
N VAL A 195 10.44 -15.37 -2.13
CA VAL A 195 9.03 -15.12 -1.82
C VAL A 195 8.92 -13.81 -1.09
N GLU A 196 8.08 -12.92 -1.58
CA GLU A 196 7.72 -11.68 -0.89
C GLU A 196 6.32 -11.80 -0.31
N TYR A 197 6.20 -11.46 0.97
CA TYR A 197 4.93 -11.33 1.66
C TYR A 197 4.56 -9.86 1.71
N ALA A 198 3.31 -9.53 1.38
CA ALA A 198 2.85 -8.14 1.36
C ALA A 198 1.56 -7.95 2.15
N GLY A 199 1.28 -6.71 2.49
CA GLY A 199 0.06 -6.27 3.15
C GLY A 199 -0.31 -4.85 2.75
N ILE A 200 -1.58 -4.49 2.93
CA ILE A 200 -2.10 -3.16 2.62
C ILE A 200 -2.92 -2.64 3.79
N SER A 201 -2.70 -1.39 4.16
CA SER A 201 -3.49 -0.71 5.18
C SER A 201 -3.65 0.78 4.86
N PHE A 202 -4.45 1.47 5.66
CA PHE A 202 -4.75 2.88 5.49
C PHE A 202 -4.59 3.61 6.80
N SER A 203 -4.10 4.85 6.74
CA SER A 203 -4.13 5.78 7.87
C SER A 203 -4.69 7.13 7.44
N GLN A 204 -5.22 7.87 8.39
CA GLN A 204 -5.62 9.25 8.18
C GLN A 204 -4.91 10.15 9.17
N THR A 205 -4.27 11.20 8.66
CA THR A 205 -3.62 12.21 9.49
C THR A 205 -4.05 13.61 9.08
N LYS A 206 -3.92 14.55 9.99
CA LYS A 206 -4.26 15.93 9.72
C LYS A 206 -3.11 16.62 8.99
N ASN A 207 -3.41 17.24 7.86
CA ASN A 207 -2.47 18.11 7.18
C ASN A 207 -2.39 19.45 7.92
N THR A 208 -1.26 19.74 8.54
CA THR A 208 -1.10 20.88 9.46
C THR A 208 -0.46 22.13 8.84
N THR A 209 0.04 22.07 7.59
CA THR A 209 0.96 23.13 7.11
C THR A 209 0.76 23.59 5.66
N SER A 210 -0.45 23.51 5.14
CA SER A 210 -0.68 23.82 3.73
C SER A 210 -0.34 25.25 3.32
N LYS A 211 -0.36 26.23 4.21
CA LYS A 211 -0.13 27.64 3.85
C LYS A 211 1.34 27.97 3.57
N ASP A 212 2.25 27.22 4.15
CA ASP A 212 3.67 27.58 4.19
C ASP A 212 4.59 26.54 3.53
N ASN A 213 4.03 25.51 2.89
CA ASN A 213 4.84 24.55 2.14
C ASN A 213 5.01 25.04 0.69
N PRO A 214 6.21 25.54 0.32
CA PRO A 214 6.45 26.08 -1.03
C PRO A 214 6.30 25.04 -2.14
N ASN A 215 6.38 23.75 -1.81
CA ASN A 215 6.23 22.66 -2.76
C ASN A 215 4.76 22.33 -3.07
N PHE A 216 3.82 22.75 -2.20
CA PHE A 216 2.40 22.44 -2.34
C PHE A 216 1.52 23.65 -1.96
N PRO A 217 1.67 24.81 -2.63
CA PRO A 217 1.04 26.07 -2.22
C PRO A 217 -0.49 26.08 -2.33
N GLN A 218 -1.06 25.15 -3.09
CA GLN A 218 -2.50 25.04 -3.31
C GLN A 218 -3.21 24.03 -2.39
N LEU A 219 -2.48 23.33 -1.52
CA LEU A 219 -3.11 22.38 -0.62
C LEU A 219 -3.89 23.09 0.48
N LYS A 220 -5.16 22.75 0.59
CA LYS A 220 -6.01 23.24 1.68
C LYS A 220 -5.71 22.44 2.95
N LEU A 221 -5.82 23.11 4.10
CA LEU A 221 -5.82 22.42 5.39
C LEU A 221 -6.94 21.36 5.41
N GLY A 222 -6.62 20.14 5.82
CA GLY A 222 -7.56 19.04 5.83
C GLY A 222 -6.92 17.78 6.35
N TYR A 223 -7.42 16.67 5.88
CA TYR A 223 -6.89 15.35 6.19
C TYR A 223 -6.20 14.75 4.98
N GLU A 224 -5.15 13.99 5.24
CA GLU A 224 -4.51 13.11 4.28
C GLU A 224 -4.91 11.67 4.60
N VAL A 225 -5.17 10.88 3.57
CA VAL A 225 -5.25 9.43 3.71
C VAL A 225 -4.08 8.80 3.00
N HIS A 226 -3.33 8.01 3.75
CA HIS A 226 -2.19 7.26 3.26
C HIS A 226 -2.63 5.83 2.96
N THR A 227 -2.25 5.32 1.80
CA THR A 227 -2.37 3.90 1.45
C THR A 227 -0.97 3.29 1.57
N HIS A 228 -0.82 2.40 2.52
CA HIS A 228 0.43 1.72 2.85
C HIS A 228 0.46 0.36 2.18
N VAL A 229 1.43 0.12 1.30
CA VAL A 229 1.72 -1.21 0.74
C VAL A 229 3.10 -1.61 1.24
N LEU A 230 3.14 -2.60 2.10
CA LEU A 230 4.37 -3.07 2.72
C LEU A 230 4.73 -4.45 2.19
N GLY A 231 6.02 -4.69 2.01
CA GLY A 231 6.56 -5.96 1.55
C GLY A 231 7.74 -6.42 2.40
N VAL A 232 7.83 -7.72 2.63
CA VAL A 232 8.94 -8.38 3.32
C VAL A 232 9.34 -9.59 2.50
N ASP A 233 10.56 -9.59 1.98
CA ASP A 233 11.13 -10.71 1.25
C ASP A 233 11.84 -11.71 2.17
N THR A 234 12.18 -12.89 1.64
CA THR A 234 12.91 -13.93 2.38
C THR A 234 14.30 -13.45 2.80
N THR A 235 14.91 -12.51 2.10
CA THR A 235 16.19 -11.90 2.47
C THR A 235 16.04 -11.03 3.72
N ALA A 236 15.00 -10.21 3.80
CA ALA A 236 14.70 -9.42 5.00
C ALA A 236 14.41 -10.33 6.20
N LEU A 237 13.67 -11.42 5.98
CA LEU A 237 13.40 -12.43 7.03
C LEU A 237 14.66 -13.13 7.52
N SER A 238 15.64 -13.40 6.65
CA SER A 238 16.91 -14.02 7.02
C SER A 238 17.83 -13.11 7.85
N ARG A 239 17.67 -11.80 7.75
CA ARG A 239 18.45 -10.78 8.49
C ARG A 239 17.82 -10.42 9.84
N ARG A 240 17.02 -11.27 10.42
CA ARG A 240 16.30 -10.99 11.67
C ARG A 240 17.22 -10.62 12.80
N GLN A 241 16.76 -9.72 13.66
CA GLN A 241 17.47 -9.37 14.88
C GLN A 241 17.36 -10.52 15.90
N ALA A 242 18.41 -10.71 16.70
CA ALA A 242 18.45 -11.74 17.71
C ALA A 242 17.41 -11.57 18.83
N THR A 243 16.97 -10.32 19.07
CA THR A 243 16.01 -9.94 20.11
C THR A 243 14.64 -9.63 19.50
N ARG A 244 13.98 -10.62 18.98
CA ARG A 244 12.61 -10.47 18.44
C ARG A 244 11.57 -10.84 19.50
N GLU A 245 10.47 -10.11 19.55
CA GLU A 245 9.37 -10.40 20.47
C GLU A 245 8.58 -11.65 20.03
N ARG A 246 8.55 -11.94 18.73
CA ARG A 246 7.85 -13.08 18.15
C ARG A 246 8.44 -13.50 16.79
N GLU A 247 8.11 -14.73 16.35
CA GLU A 247 8.40 -15.18 15.00
C GLU A 247 7.47 -14.48 14.01
N PHE A 248 8.02 -14.11 12.85
CA PHE A 248 7.22 -13.67 11.72
C PHE A 248 6.53 -14.88 11.09
N ASP A 249 5.22 -14.88 11.06
CA ASP A 249 4.42 -15.98 10.52
C ASP A 249 4.42 -15.95 8.99
N THR A 250 5.11 -16.89 8.38
CA THR A 250 5.16 -17.09 6.93
C THR A 250 4.21 -18.18 6.45
N SER A 251 3.34 -18.73 7.34
CA SER A 251 2.36 -19.72 6.92
C SER A 251 1.43 -19.12 5.86
N GLU A 252 1.24 -19.86 4.77
CA GLU A 252 0.19 -19.55 3.81
C GLU A 252 -1.15 -19.77 4.51
N GLN A 253 -1.93 -18.71 4.67
CA GLN A 253 -3.34 -18.88 4.97
C GLN A 253 -3.96 -19.66 3.79
N PRO A 254 -4.86 -20.62 4.01
CA PRO A 254 -5.54 -21.33 2.93
C PRO A 254 -6.04 -20.28 1.95
N SER A 255 -5.65 -20.43 0.70
CA SER A 255 -5.77 -19.36 -0.29
C SER A 255 -7.22 -18.85 -0.27
N ILE A 256 -7.40 -17.54 -0.18
CA ILE A 256 -8.74 -16.91 -0.28
C ILE A 256 -9.46 -17.44 -1.54
N VAL A 257 -8.72 -17.88 -2.55
CA VAL A 257 -9.25 -18.58 -3.73
C VAL A 257 -10.03 -19.81 -3.32
N GLU A 258 -9.55 -20.65 -2.40
CA GLU A 258 -10.27 -21.83 -1.94
C GLU A 258 -11.51 -21.43 -1.11
N THR A 259 -11.41 -20.41 -0.28
CA THR A 259 -12.56 -19.86 0.45
C THR A 259 -13.57 -19.23 -0.50
N LEU A 260 -13.12 -18.49 -1.51
CA LEU A 260 -14.00 -17.89 -2.51
C LEU A 260 -14.63 -18.94 -3.43
N LYS A 261 -13.90 -19.98 -3.81
CA LYS A 261 -14.45 -21.13 -4.54
C LYS A 261 -15.53 -21.85 -3.72
N ALA A 262 -15.27 -22.07 -2.44
CA ALA A 262 -16.26 -22.68 -1.54
C ALA A 262 -17.50 -21.78 -1.40
N ASN A 263 -17.32 -20.47 -1.22
CA ASN A 263 -18.43 -19.51 -1.14
C ASN A 263 -19.20 -19.41 -2.45
N LEU A 264 -18.53 -19.44 -3.59
CA LEU A 264 -19.17 -19.46 -4.92
C LEU A 264 -19.99 -20.73 -5.10
N ALA A 265 -19.42 -21.90 -4.81
CA ALA A 265 -20.13 -23.18 -4.89
C ALA A 265 -21.37 -23.20 -3.98
N GLN A 266 -21.26 -22.64 -2.78
CA GLN A 266 -22.39 -22.50 -1.85
C GLN A 266 -23.47 -21.57 -2.40
N ALA A 267 -23.10 -20.44 -3.00
CA ALA A 267 -24.03 -19.49 -3.61
C ALA A 267 -24.73 -20.11 -4.83
N GLU A 268 -24.01 -20.83 -5.66
CA GLU A 268 -24.58 -21.56 -6.83
C GLU A 268 -25.54 -22.64 -6.38
N ALA A 269 -25.23 -23.42 -5.34
CA ALA A 269 -26.10 -24.41 -4.76
C ALA A 269 -27.40 -23.78 -4.22
N THR A 270 -27.27 -22.65 -3.54
CA THR A 270 -28.43 -21.89 -2.99
C THR A 270 -29.32 -21.37 -4.14
N LEU A 271 -28.71 -20.82 -5.18
CA LEU A 271 -29.43 -20.33 -6.35
C LEU A 271 -30.18 -21.46 -7.08
N ASN A 272 -29.52 -22.61 -7.28
CA ASN A 272 -30.14 -23.79 -7.90
C ASN A 272 -31.33 -24.29 -7.08
N THR A 273 -31.22 -24.34 -5.75
CA THR A 273 -32.30 -24.74 -4.85
C THR A 273 -33.46 -23.76 -4.96
N ALA A 274 -33.21 -22.47 -4.88
CA ALA A 274 -34.25 -21.43 -5.02
C ALA A 274 -34.94 -21.48 -6.40
N THR A 275 -34.19 -21.70 -7.46
CA THR A 275 -34.71 -21.82 -8.82
C THR A 275 -35.61 -23.05 -8.97
N THR A 276 -35.21 -24.18 -8.37
CA THR A 276 -36.02 -25.42 -8.37
C THR A 276 -37.30 -25.25 -7.58
N GLN A 277 -37.24 -24.59 -6.41
CA GLN A 277 -38.41 -24.28 -5.59
C GLN A 277 -39.39 -23.31 -6.29
N ALA A 278 -38.85 -22.29 -6.97
CA ALA A 278 -39.67 -21.35 -7.72
C ALA A 278 -40.40 -22.03 -8.89
N LYS A 279 -39.75 -22.95 -9.60
CA LYS A 279 -40.39 -23.76 -10.67
C LYS A 279 -41.48 -24.66 -10.09
N ALA A 280 -41.18 -25.37 -9.00
CA ALA A 280 -42.17 -26.25 -8.36
C ALA A 280 -43.37 -25.51 -7.76
N SER A 281 -43.27 -24.20 -7.53
CA SER A 281 -44.39 -23.37 -7.04
C SER A 281 -45.19 -22.72 -8.16
N ALA A 282 -44.72 -22.81 -9.41
CA ALA A 282 -45.34 -22.24 -10.59
C ALA A 282 -46.21 -23.28 -11.39
N ASP A 283 -46.00 -24.56 -11.08
CA ASP A 283 -46.79 -25.69 -11.58
C ASP A 283 -47.95 -26.02 -10.57
#